data_19c545b782e7306b2dffb99206e325cc
#
_entry.id   19c545b782e7306b2dffb99206e325cc
#
_cell.length_a   1.000
_cell.length_b   1.000
_cell.length_c   1.000
_cell.angle_alpha   90.00
_cell.angle_beta   90.00
_cell.angle_gamma   90.00
#
_symmetry.space_group_name_H-M   'P 1'
#
loop_
_entity.id
_entity.type
_entity.pdbx_description
1 polymer ?
#
loop_
_entity_poly.entity_id
_entity_poly.type
_entity_poly.pdbx_seq_one_letter_code
_entity_poly.pdbx_strand_id
1 'polypeptide(L)'
;MLRWVQAQAAGVEPDVRMNPILLKPESGHRSQLIVAGKEQGAFAARDYFARKKALMPQILEVFDSLAVENDVIVIEGAGSPAEINLAENDIVNMGLARAVSSPVLLAGDIDPGGVFAQLYGTCLLY
;
A
#
# COMPACT_ATOMS: atom_id res chain seq x y z
N MET A 1 -6.65 5.24 10.94
CA MET A 1 -6.70 5.08 12.41
C MET A 1 -5.68 4.05 12.91
N LEU A 2 -5.55 2.88 12.26
CA LEU A 2 -4.62 1.82 12.68
C LEU A 2 -3.15 2.30 12.71
N ARG A 3 -2.67 3.02 11.71
CA ARG A 3 -1.29 3.51 11.61
C ARG A 3 -0.89 4.51 12.72
N TRP A 4 -1.85 5.26 13.22
CA TRP A 4 -1.62 6.16 14.36
C TRP A 4 -1.27 5.36 15.62
N VAL A 5 -2.04 4.31 15.86
CA VAL A 5 -1.81 3.40 16.99
C VAL A 5 -0.48 2.67 16.85
N GLN A 6 -0.12 2.26 15.64
CA GLN A 6 1.16 1.58 15.36
C GLN A 6 2.36 2.52 15.59
N ALA A 7 2.31 3.75 15.07
CA ALA A 7 3.35 4.76 15.29
C ALA A 7 3.49 5.09 16.78
N GLN A 8 2.36 5.28 17.48
CA GLN A 8 2.35 5.55 18.91
C GLN A 8 2.92 4.38 19.73
N ALA A 9 2.58 3.14 19.37
CA ALA A 9 3.10 1.95 20.02
C ALA A 9 4.62 1.78 19.78
N ALA A 10 5.11 2.23 18.64
CA ALA A 10 6.54 2.24 18.31
C ALA A 10 7.30 3.44 18.90
N GLY A 11 6.61 4.37 19.57
CA GLY A 11 7.22 5.58 20.11
C GLY A 11 7.67 6.58 19.03
N VAL A 12 7.08 6.50 17.84
CA VAL A 12 7.40 7.35 16.69
C VAL A 12 6.27 8.36 16.46
N GLU A 13 6.62 9.61 16.21
CA GLU A 13 5.64 10.62 15.83
C GLU A 13 5.06 10.31 14.43
N PRO A 14 3.73 10.38 14.27
CA PRO A 14 3.09 10.15 12.98
C PRO A 14 3.53 11.18 11.94
N ASP A 15 3.98 10.68 10.79
CA ASP A 15 4.40 11.50 9.66
C ASP A 15 3.48 11.20 8.44
N VAL A 16 3.17 12.20 7.66
CA VAL A 16 2.38 12.07 6.42
C VAL A 16 3.03 11.10 5.43
N ARG A 17 4.34 10.98 5.44
CA ARG A 17 5.12 10.04 4.62
C ARG A 17 4.82 8.58 4.93
N MET A 18 4.33 8.25 6.12
CA MET A 18 3.92 6.89 6.48
C MET A 18 2.68 6.41 5.72
N ASN A 19 1.92 7.31 5.10
CA ASN A 19 0.78 7.00 4.23
C ASN A 19 0.69 7.99 3.07
N PRO A 20 1.63 7.92 2.11
CA PRO A 20 1.75 8.94 1.07
C PRO A 20 0.52 9.03 0.15
N ILE A 21 -0.20 7.92 -0.03
CA ILE A 21 -1.42 7.87 -0.84
C ILE A 21 -2.58 7.38 0.02
N LEU A 22 -3.60 8.20 0.16
CA LEU A 22 -4.82 7.84 0.88
C LEU A 22 -6.04 8.04 -0.01
N LEU A 23 -6.88 7.01 -0.09
CA LEU A 23 -8.21 7.08 -0.66
C LEU A 23 -9.25 7.16 0.45
N LYS A 24 -9.97 8.26 0.51
CA LYS A 24 -11.07 8.47 1.45
C LYS A 24 -12.39 8.28 0.71
N PRO A 25 -13.17 7.24 1.05
CA PRO A 25 -14.47 7.04 0.42
C PRO A 25 -15.40 8.23 0.65
N GLU A 26 -16.12 8.61 -0.40
CA GLU A 26 -17.19 9.60 -0.38
C GLU A 26 -18.51 8.97 -0.84
N SER A 27 -19.59 9.72 -0.76
CA SER A 27 -20.89 9.31 -1.30
C SER A 27 -20.85 9.18 -2.84
N GLY A 28 -21.70 8.33 -3.41
CA GLY A 28 -21.86 8.23 -4.87
C GLY A 28 -20.73 7.50 -5.59
N HIS A 29 -20.12 6.46 -4.99
CA HIS A 29 -19.06 5.64 -5.59
C HIS A 29 -17.79 6.42 -6.00
N ARG A 30 -17.54 7.54 -5.33
CA ARG A 30 -16.32 8.35 -5.50
C ARG A 30 -15.42 8.19 -4.31
N SER A 31 -14.14 8.46 -4.52
CA SER A 31 -13.14 8.54 -3.45
C SER A 31 -12.30 9.79 -3.63
N GLN A 32 -12.06 10.48 -2.54
CA GLN A 32 -11.12 11.59 -2.50
C GLN A 32 -9.69 11.02 -2.46
N LEU A 33 -8.87 11.45 -3.40
CA LEU A 33 -7.45 11.12 -3.43
C LEU A 33 -6.66 12.16 -2.65
N ILE A 34 -5.89 11.71 -1.69
CA ILE A 34 -4.97 12.53 -0.91
C ILE A 34 -3.56 12.02 -1.18
N VAL A 35 -2.66 12.90 -1.60
CA VAL A 35 -1.26 12.58 -1.91
C VAL A 35 -0.38 13.44 -1.01
N ALA A 36 0.49 12.81 -0.24
CA ALA A 36 1.37 13.47 0.73
C ALA A 36 0.64 14.50 1.61
N GLY A 37 -0.56 14.13 2.08
CA GLY A 37 -1.42 14.97 2.91
C GLY A 37 -2.21 16.06 2.17
N LYS A 38 -2.06 16.20 0.84
CA LYS A 38 -2.76 17.20 0.03
C LYS A 38 -3.88 16.58 -0.79
N GLU A 39 -5.05 17.17 -0.76
CA GLU A 39 -6.19 16.75 -1.57
C GLU A 39 -5.93 16.99 -3.06
N GLN A 40 -6.17 15.96 -3.87
CA GLN A 40 -6.03 16.01 -5.33
C GLN A 40 -7.39 16.01 -6.05
N GLY A 41 -8.49 15.95 -5.29
CA GLY A 41 -9.85 15.89 -5.80
C GLY A 41 -10.50 14.51 -5.62
N ALA A 42 -11.78 14.44 -6.00
CA ALA A 42 -12.59 13.23 -5.90
C ALA A 42 -12.71 12.54 -7.26
N PHE A 43 -12.39 11.26 -7.33
CA PHE A 43 -12.39 10.47 -8.54
C PHE A 43 -13.34 9.27 -8.42
N ALA A 44 -13.93 8.87 -9.54
CA ALA A 44 -14.57 7.56 -9.63
C ALA A 44 -13.51 6.45 -9.58
N ALA A 45 -13.86 5.27 -9.09
CA ALA A 45 -12.91 4.15 -8.95
C ALA A 45 -12.15 3.86 -10.26
N ARG A 46 -12.83 3.87 -11.41
CA ARG A 46 -12.24 3.64 -12.71
C ARG A 46 -11.15 4.66 -13.06
N ASP A 47 -11.38 5.93 -12.77
CA ASP A 47 -10.43 7.01 -13.10
C ASP A 47 -9.20 6.95 -12.18
N TYR A 48 -9.40 6.54 -10.93
CA TYR A 48 -8.31 6.30 -10.02
C TYR A 48 -7.41 5.16 -10.51
N PHE A 49 -7.99 4.02 -10.93
CA PHE A 49 -7.19 2.90 -11.43
C PHE A 49 -6.32 3.28 -12.63
N ALA A 50 -6.83 4.09 -13.55
CA ALA A 50 -6.04 4.59 -14.68
C ALA A 50 -4.86 5.48 -14.26
N ARG A 51 -4.98 6.19 -13.14
CA ARG A 51 -3.95 7.10 -12.60
C ARG A 51 -2.96 6.43 -11.65
N LYS A 52 -3.27 5.23 -11.18
CA LYS A 52 -2.53 4.56 -10.10
C LYS A 52 -1.03 4.44 -10.41
N LYS A 53 -0.66 4.02 -11.62
CA LYS A 53 0.76 3.92 -12.04
C LYS A 53 1.50 5.27 -11.99
N ALA A 54 0.81 6.37 -12.28
CA ALA A 54 1.40 7.71 -12.26
C ALA A 54 1.74 8.19 -10.84
N LEU A 55 1.24 7.52 -9.80
CA LEU A 55 1.55 7.83 -8.41
C LEU A 55 2.85 7.15 -7.93
N MET A 56 3.35 6.13 -8.63
CA MET A 56 4.55 5.39 -8.20
C MET A 56 5.79 6.28 -8.00
N PRO A 57 6.13 7.23 -8.88
CA PRO A 57 7.27 8.11 -8.64
C PRO A 57 7.17 8.90 -7.33
N GLN A 58 5.98 9.38 -6.97
CA GLN A 58 5.76 10.11 -5.72
C GLN A 58 5.90 9.19 -4.50
N ILE A 59 5.46 7.94 -4.61
CA ILE A 59 5.63 6.94 -3.56
C ILE A 59 7.12 6.64 -3.36
N LEU A 60 7.88 6.48 -4.42
CA LEU A 60 9.32 6.23 -4.37
C LEU A 60 10.09 7.42 -3.78
N GLU A 61 9.75 8.65 -4.16
CA GLU A 61 10.34 9.85 -3.56
C GLU A 61 10.13 9.89 -2.04
N VAL A 62 8.92 9.56 -1.59
CA VAL A 62 8.63 9.47 -0.15
C VAL A 62 9.40 8.34 0.51
N PHE A 63 9.46 7.17 -0.12
CA PHE A 63 10.24 6.03 0.37
C PHE A 63 11.72 6.39 0.52
N ASP A 64 12.33 6.98 -0.50
CA ASP A 64 13.74 7.39 -0.49
C ASP A 64 14.01 8.41 0.62
N SER A 65 13.10 9.36 0.84
CA SER A 65 13.23 10.33 1.94
C SER A 65 13.21 9.67 3.32
N LEU A 66 12.40 8.62 3.51
CA LEU A 66 12.38 7.85 4.75
C LEU A 66 13.62 6.96 4.89
N ALA A 67 14.13 6.42 3.79
CA ALA A 67 15.30 5.55 3.78
C ALA A 67 16.59 6.26 4.21
N VAL A 68 16.69 7.55 3.98
CA VAL A 68 17.83 8.37 4.46
C VAL A 68 17.83 8.53 5.98
N GLU A 69 16.64 8.51 6.59
CA GLU A 69 16.46 8.82 8.01
C GLU A 69 16.35 7.55 8.89
N ASN A 70 16.17 6.37 8.28
CA ASN A 70 15.86 5.15 9.02
C ASN A 70 16.68 3.96 8.51
N ASP A 71 17.22 3.17 9.43
CA ASP A 71 17.94 1.94 9.12
C ASP A 71 17.02 0.82 8.62
N VAL A 72 15.76 0.83 9.03
CA VAL A 72 14.77 -0.18 8.67
C VAL A 72 13.43 0.49 8.37
N ILE A 73 12.82 0.14 7.23
CA ILE A 73 11.47 0.55 6.85
C ILE A 73 10.59 -0.70 6.76
N VAL A 74 9.52 -0.73 7.54
CA VAL A 74 8.51 -1.78 7.47
C VAL A 74 7.35 -1.28 6.61
N ILE A 75 7.10 -1.99 5.51
CA ILE A 75 6.03 -1.66 4.56
C ILE A 75 4.86 -2.63 4.79
N GLU A 76 3.70 -2.09 5.11
CA GLU A 76 2.46 -2.86 5.18
C GLU A 76 1.68 -2.71 3.88
N GLY A 77 1.38 -3.83 3.23
CA GLY A 77 0.51 -3.86 2.06
C GLY A 77 -0.96 -3.60 2.40
N ALA A 78 -1.78 -3.52 1.39
CA ALA A 78 -3.22 -3.34 1.53
C ALA A 78 -3.99 -4.26 0.57
N GLY A 79 -4.99 -4.95 1.08
CA GLY A 79 -5.72 -5.98 0.33
C GLY A 79 -4.87 -7.23 0.09
N SER A 80 -5.32 -8.08 -0.82
CA SER A 80 -4.63 -9.32 -1.15
C SER A 80 -3.64 -9.11 -2.31
N PRO A 81 -2.39 -9.60 -2.19
CA PRO A 81 -1.48 -9.63 -3.33
C PRO A 81 -1.92 -10.62 -4.42
N ALA A 82 -2.81 -11.56 -4.09
CA ALA A 82 -3.31 -12.58 -5.02
C ALA A 82 -4.42 -12.11 -5.95
N GLU A 83 -4.80 -10.84 -5.91
CA GLU A 83 -5.78 -10.27 -6.84
C GLU A 83 -5.15 -10.00 -8.22
N ILE A 84 -5.13 -11.03 -9.07
CA ILE A 84 -4.46 -11.02 -10.39
C ILE A 84 -4.98 -9.89 -11.29
N ASN A 85 -6.27 -9.60 -11.23
CA ASN A 85 -6.92 -8.51 -11.96
C ASN A 85 -6.42 -7.11 -11.59
N LEU A 86 -5.77 -6.97 -10.44
CA LEU A 86 -5.21 -5.71 -9.96
C LEU A 86 -3.68 -5.65 -10.08
N ALA A 87 -3.02 -6.77 -10.36
CA ALA A 87 -1.57 -6.90 -10.33
C ALA A 87 -0.84 -5.92 -11.27
N GLU A 88 -1.39 -5.68 -12.46
CA GLU A 88 -0.77 -4.76 -13.44
C GLU A 88 -0.62 -3.32 -12.94
N ASN A 89 -1.53 -2.87 -12.09
CA ASN A 89 -1.56 -1.51 -11.54
C ASN A 89 -1.29 -1.50 -10.02
N ASP A 90 -0.62 -2.52 -9.52
CA ASP A 90 -0.31 -2.61 -8.10
C ASP A 90 0.81 -1.62 -7.72
N ILE A 91 0.50 -0.72 -6.79
CA ILE A 91 1.43 0.25 -6.20
C ILE A 91 1.54 0.08 -4.67
N VAL A 92 0.94 -0.97 -4.13
CA VAL A 92 0.76 -1.13 -2.66
C VAL A 92 1.43 -2.38 -2.13
N ASN A 93 1.36 -3.48 -2.87
CA ASN A 93 1.87 -4.79 -2.47
C ASN A 93 3.16 -5.11 -3.26
N MET A 94 3.10 -6.10 -4.16
CA MET A 94 4.26 -6.58 -4.90
C MET A 94 4.82 -5.56 -5.90
N GLY A 95 4.00 -4.64 -6.40
CA GLY A 95 4.46 -3.55 -7.27
C GLY A 95 5.44 -2.63 -6.54
N LEU A 96 5.12 -2.21 -5.32
CA LEU A 96 6.03 -1.42 -4.49
C LEU A 96 7.24 -2.25 -4.04
N ALA A 97 7.02 -3.47 -3.55
CA ALA A 97 8.11 -4.34 -3.09
C ALA A 97 9.19 -4.54 -4.17
N ARG A 98 8.78 -4.76 -5.42
CA ARG A 98 9.70 -4.86 -6.57
C ARG A 98 10.42 -3.54 -6.86
N ALA A 99 9.69 -2.42 -6.83
CA ALA A 99 10.26 -1.11 -7.15
C ALA A 99 11.37 -0.69 -6.16
N VAL A 100 11.25 -1.10 -4.88
CA VAL A 100 12.25 -0.80 -3.83
C VAL A 100 13.15 -2.00 -3.50
N SER A 101 13.05 -3.10 -4.25
CA SER A 101 13.82 -4.33 -4.04
C SER A 101 13.71 -4.88 -2.60
N SER A 102 12.52 -4.76 -2.01
CA SER A 102 12.27 -5.20 -0.64
C SER A 102 12.01 -6.71 -0.58
N PRO A 103 12.56 -7.43 0.42
CA PRO A 103 12.08 -8.77 0.75
C PRO A 103 10.62 -8.71 1.20
N VAL A 104 9.87 -9.79 0.96
CA VAL A 104 8.45 -9.86 1.29
C VAL A 104 8.18 -10.99 2.29
N LEU A 105 7.47 -10.66 3.35
CA LEU A 105 6.89 -11.62 4.27
C LEU A 105 5.41 -11.81 3.90
N LEU A 106 5.07 -12.98 3.39
CA LEU A 106 3.69 -13.33 3.08
C LEU A 106 3.04 -13.93 4.33
N ALA A 107 2.03 -13.26 4.85
CA ALA A 107 1.24 -13.71 5.99
C ALA A 107 -0.12 -14.23 5.53
N GLY A 108 -0.55 -15.35 6.07
CA GLY A 108 -1.87 -15.93 5.82
C GLY A 108 -2.63 -16.13 7.14
N ASP A 109 -3.94 -15.95 7.08
CA ASP A 109 -4.83 -16.22 8.20
C ASP A 109 -5.14 -17.73 8.28
N ILE A 110 -4.86 -18.35 9.42
CA ILE A 110 -5.06 -19.79 9.63
C ILE A 110 -6.48 -20.13 10.09
N ASP A 111 -7.18 -19.18 10.70
CA ASP A 111 -8.48 -19.45 11.36
C ASP A 111 -9.57 -19.93 10.38
N PRO A 112 -9.76 -19.32 9.18
CA PRO A 112 -10.78 -19.78 8.25
C PRO A 112 -10.43 -21.11 7.54
N GLY A 113 -9.23 -21.64 7.73
CA GLY A 113 -8.71 -22.80 6.99
C GLY A 113 -8.22 -22.46 5.58
N GLY A 114 -7.55 -23.42 4.93
CA GLY A 114 -7.04 -23.25 3.57
C GLY A 114 -5.80 -22.37 3.43
N VAL A 115 -5.15 -21.97 4.51
CA VAL A 115 -4.01 -21.06 4.51
C VAL A 115 -2.87 -21.54 3.62
N PHE A 116 -2.56 -22.84 3.61
CA PHE A 116 -1.49 -23.37 2.75
C PHE A 116 -1.80 -23.22 1.26
N ALA A 117 -3.06 -23.41 0.85
CA ALA A 117 -3.47 -23.20 -0.53
C ALA A 117 -3.37 -21.71 -0.92
N GLN A 118 -3.75 -20.79 0.00
CA GLN A 118 -3.64 -19.35 -0.20
C GLN A 118 -2.18 -18.92 -0.33
N LEU A 119 -1.31 -19.34 0.58
CA LEU A 119 0.12 -19.01 0.55
C LEU A 119 0.80 -19.60 -0.70
N TYR A 120 0.60 -20.89 -0.97
CA TYR A 120 1.17 -21.55 -2.14
C TYR A 120 0.68 -20.92 -3.44
N GLY A 121 -0.64 -20.72 -3.58
CA GLY A 121 -1.22 -20.08 -4.76
C GLY A 121 -0.70 -18.64 -4.96
N THR A 122 -0.54 -17.87 -3.90
CA THR A 122 0.04 -16.53 -4.00
C THR A 122 1.50 -16.56 -4.44
N CYS A 123 2.31 -17.48 -3.90
CA CYS A 123 3.71 -17.63 -4.31
C CYS A 123 3.87 -18.02 -5.79
N LEU A 124 2.90 -18.72 -6.38
CA LEU A 124 2.94 -19.08 -7.80
C LEU A 124 2.67 -17.90 -8.75
N LEU A 125 2.15 -16.80 -8.24
CA LEU A 125 1.87 -15.58 -9.04
C LEU A 125 3.10 -14.68 -9.20
N TYR A 126 4.14 -14.89 -8.39
CA TYR A 126 5.31 -14.02 -8.28
C TYR A 126 6.63 -14.78 -8.31
#